data_c707a6a373808565d0e76603a7cb918d
#
_entry.id   c707a6a373808565d0e76603a7cb918d
#
_cell.length_a   1.000
_cell.length_b   1.000
_cell.length_c   1.000
_cell.angle_alpha   90.00
_cell.angle_beta   90.00
_cell.angle_gamma   90.00
#
_symmetry.space_group_name_H-M   'P 1'
#
loop_
_entity.id
_entity.type
_entity.pdbx_description
1 polymer ?
#
loop_
_entity_poly.entity_id
_entity_poly.type
_entity_poly.pdbx_seq_one_letter_code
_entity_poly.pdbx_strand_id
1 'polypeptide(L)'
;SAYTEGLFYLNGFLYESTGLEQHSTIRKVRIDTGAVVQKIDLPPEYFGEGIVNWGRRLISLTWKSHVGFVYDLASLKKQREFHYEGEGWALTQDGKQLIMSDGTPELRFLNPETLQETNRIQVTLDGKQVRNVNELEWVKGEIYANVWETNWIVRIDPKDGHVTGVINLGGLLGSADQGLGPDSVLNGIAYDAKGDRLFVTGKNWPKLFEIRLKKRGEPGH
;
A
#
# COMPACT_ATOMS: atom_id res chain seq x y z
N SER A 1 -10.26 3.41 -13.73
CA SER A 1 -9.02 2.71 -13.39
C SER A 1 -8.00 3.71 -12.86
N ALA A 2 -7.15 3.28 -11.97
CA ALA A 2 -6.10 4.06 -11.35
C ALA A 2 -4.79 3.25 -11.35
N TYR A 3 -3.67 3.92 -11.52
CA TYR A 3 -2.37 3.30 -11.37
C TYR A 3 -1.99 3.29 -9.88
N THR A 4 -2.63 2.37 -9.12
CA THR A 4 -2.59 2.33 -7.65
C THR A 4 -1.20 2.01 -7.14
N GLU A 5 -0.62 2.93 -6.34
CA GLU A 5 0.67 2.78 -5.68
C GLU A 5 0.56 2.73 -4.16
N GLY A 6 -0.48 3.29 -3.59
CA GLY A 6 -0.75 3.21 -2.16
C GLY A 6 -2.23 3.26 -1.88
N LEU A 7 -2.66 2.51 -0.86
CA LEU A 7 -4.06 2.38 -0.51
C LEU A 7 -4.22 2.23 1.00
N PHE A 8 -5.21 2.87 1.61
CA PHE A 8 -5.67 2.54 2.95
C PHE A 8 -7.16 2.85 3.12
N TYR A 9 -7.82 2.14 4.05
CA TYR A 9 -9.21 2.38 4.42
C TYR A 9 -9.32 3.26 5.66
N LEU A 10 -10.24 4.23 5.62
CA LEU A 10 -10.57 5.03 6.79
C LEU A 10 -12.04 5.49 6.75
N ASN A 11 -12.86 5.04 7.73
CA ASN A 11 -14.22 5.53 7.96
C ASN A 11 -15.14 5.54 6.71
N GLY A 12 -15.17 4.44 5.97
CA GLY A 12 -16.01 4.28 4.77
C GLY A 12 -15.40 4.80 3.47
N PHE A 13 -14.16 5.29 3.54
CA PHE A 13 -13.43 5.77 2.37
C PHE A 13 -12.15 4.99 2.15
N LEU A 14 -11.78 4.84 0.92
CA LEU A 14 -10.42 4.52 0.51
C LEU A 14 -9.66 5.81 0.23
N TYR A 15 -8.45 5.89 0.73
CA TYR A 15 -7.48 6.88 0.28
C TYR A 15 -6.51 6.16 -0.63
N GLU A 16 -6.32 6.71 -1.81
CA GLU A 16 -5.54 6.10 -2.88
C GLU A 16 -4.51 7.08 -3.42
N SER A 17 -3.27 6.64 -3.50
CA SER A 17 -2.22 7.29 -4.24
C SER A 17 -2.04 6.60 -5.59
N THR A 18 -1.89 7.39 -6.64
CA THR A 18 -1.65 6.86 -7.99
C THR A 18 -0.31 7.35 -8.52
N GLY A 19 0.39 6.47 -9.23
CA GLY A 19 1.63 6.78 -9.94
C GLY A 19 1.38 7.43 -11.30
N LEU A 20 2.42 7.45 -12.10
CA LEU A 20 2.63 8.05 -13.41
C LEU A 20 3.04 9.51 -13.34
N GLU A 21 4.22 9.81 -13.88
CA GLU A 21 4.72 11.19 -14.02
C GLU A 21 3.68 12.07 -14.71
N GLN A 22 3.54 13.30 -14.26
CA GLN A 22 2.55 14.29 -14.70
C GLN A 22 1.08 13.94 -14.39
N HIS A 23 0.79 12.73 -13.86
CA HIS A 23 -0.57 12.26 -13.62
C HIS A 23 -0.79 11.70 -12.21
N SER A 24 0.22 11.77 -11.35
CA SER A 24 0.14 11.27 -9.97
C SER A 24 -0.87 12.05 -9.13
N THR A 25 -1.71 11.34 -8.39
CA THR A 25 -2.77 11.94 -7.59
C THR A 25 -2.88 11.31 -6.21
N ILE A 26 -3.44 12.03 -5.25
CA ILE A 26 -3.98 11.47 -4.01
C ILE A 26 -5.49 11.69 -4.04
N ARG A 27 -6.25 10.62 -3.81
CA ARG A 27 -7.70 10.59 -3.92
C ARG A 27 -8.34 10.08 -2.64
N LYS A 28 -9.51 10.62 -2.32
CA LYS A 28 -10.44 10.06 -1.35
C LYS A 28 -11.64 9.51 -2.10
N VAL A 29 -11.90 8.22 -1.97
CA VAL A 29 -12.87 7.47 -2.78
C VAL A 29 -13.90 6.83 -1.87
N ARG A 30 -15.17 6.97 -2.17
CA ARG A 30 -16.24 6.24 -1.45
C ARG A 30 -16.18 4.76 -1.80
N ILE A 31 -16.09 3.92 -0.78
CA ILE A 31 -15.97 2.47 -1.01
C ILE A 31 -17.24 1.84 -1.60
N ASP A 32 -18.39 2.39 -1.29
CA ASP A 32 -19.70 1.87 -1.73
C ASP A 32 -20.03 2.18 -3.20
N THR A 33 -19.46 3.26 -3.73
CA THR A 33 -19.81 3.74 -5.08
C THR A 33 -18.61 3.89 -6.01
N GLY A 34 -17.38 3.87 -5.48
CA GLY A 34 -16.17 4.19 -6.24
C GLY A 34 -16.04 5.67 -6.61
N ALA A 35 -16.93 6.54 -6.09
CA ALA A 35 -16.91 7.95 -6.40
C ALA A 35 -15.72 8.66 -5.72
N VAL A 36 -14.93 9.38 -6.51
CA VAL A 36 -13.87 10.26 -6.01
C VAL A 36 -14.52 11.51 -5.43
N VAL A 37 -14.45 11.68 -4.12
CA VAL A 37 -15.06 12.83 -3.40
C VAL A 37 -14.07 13.95 -3.14
N GLN A 38 -12.79 13.67 -3.17
CA GLN A 38 -11.71 14.65 -3.04
C GLN A 38 -10.47 14.15 -3.79
N LYS A 39 -9.76 15.05 -4.44
CA LYS A 39 -8.54 14.74 -5.21
C LYS A 39 -7.58 15.91 -5.15
N ILE A 40 -6.29 15.60 -5.09
CA ILE A 40 -5.20 16.53 -5.40
C ILE A 40 -4.29 15.90 -6.43
N ASP A 41 -3.71 16.73 -7.28
CA ASP A 41 -2.65 16.34 -8.20
C ASP A 41 -1.29 16.62 -7.52
N LEU A 42 -0.33 15.72 -7.69
CA LEU A 42 1.05 15.97 -7.28
C LEU A 42 1.71 16.90 -8.32
N PRO A 43 2.76 17.64 -7.93
CA PRO A 43 3.57 18.36 -8.91
C PRO A 43 4.09 17.41 -10.00
N PRO A 44 4.13 17.84 -11.26
CA PRO A 44 4.31 16.96 -12.43
C PRO A 44 5.67 16.22 -12.47
N GLU A 45 6.66 16.72 -11.75
CA GLU A 45 7.98 16.11 -11.61
C GLU A 45 8.02 14.88 -10.70
N TYR A 46 6.94 14.60 -9.95
CA TYR A 46 6.92 13.49 -8.99
C TYR A 46 6.07 12.33 -9.47
N PHE A 47 6.62 11.14 -9.32
CA PHE A 47 5.86 9.90 -9.40
C PHE A 47 5.38 9.56 -7.98
N GLY A 48 4.05 9.62 -7.75
CA GLY A 48 3.44 9.33 -6.46
C GLY A 48 3.49 7.85 -6.13
N GLU A 49 3.76 7.55 -4.87
CA GLU A 49 3.91 6.20 -4.34
C GLU A 49 3.05 6.00 -3.08
N GLY A 50 3.47 5.18 -2.16
CA GLY A 50 2.72 4.82 -0.96
C GLY A 50 2.20 5.98 -0.14
N ILE A 51 1.06 5.76 0.50
CA ILE A 51 0.43 6.70 1.43
C ILE A 51 0.00 6.01 2.71
N VAL A 52 -0.05 6.78 3.79
CA VAL A 52 -0.60 6.33 5.08
C VAL A 52 -1.18 7.51 5.85
N ASN A 53 -2.15 7.25 6.72
CA ASN A 53 -2.58 8.23 7.70
C ASN A 53 -1.83 8.09 9.03
N TRP A 54 -1.54 9.22 9.67
CA TRP A 54 -1.08 9.26 11.06
C TRP A 54 -1.80 10.39 11.80
N GLY A 55 -2.73 10.03 12.65
CA GLY A 55 -3.61 11.01 13.30
C GLY A 55 -4.37 11.84 12.25
N ARG A 56 -4.15 13.16 12.25
CA ARG A 56 -4.76 14.09 11.30
C ARG A 56 -3.90 14.37 10.05
N ARG A 57 -2.84 13.63 9.85
CA ARG A 57 -1.92 13.77 8.72
C ARG A 57 -2.10 12.63 7.74
N LEU A 58 -1.93 12.92 6.46
CA LEU A 58 -1.66 11.96 5.41
C LEU A 58 -0.21 12.15 4.98
N ILE A 59 0.53 11.07 4.95
CA ILE A 59 1.95 11.04 4.57
C ILE A 59 2.05 10.29 3.26
N SER A 60 2.76 10.84 2.28
CA SER A 60 2.97 10.23 0.96
C SER A 60 4.43 10.17 0.60
N LEU A 61 4.78 9.18 -0.21
CA LEU A 61 6.11 9.01 -0.80
C LEU A 61 6.10 9.38 -2.28
N THR A 62 7.29 9.56 -2.82
CA THR A 62 7.57 9.59 -4.26
C THR A 62 8.57 8.50 -4.60
N TRP A 63 8.59 8.00 -5.83
CA TRP A 63 9.43 6.86 -6.21
C TRP A 63 10.93 7.13 -6.02
N LYS A 64 11.54 7.90 -6.93
CA LYS A 64 13.00 8.12 -7.01
C LYS A 64 13.43 9.53 -6.65
N SER A 65 12.50 10.38 -6.26
CA SER A 65 12.82 11.78 -5.97
C SER A 65 13.32 12.00 -4.54
N HIS A 66 13.31 10.95 -3.69
CA HIS A 66 13.76 11.00 -2.29
C HIS A 66 13.00 12.03 -1.43
N VAL A 67 11.79 12.40 -1.86
CA VAL A 67 10.94 13.40 -1.22
C VAL A 67 9.60 12.78 -0.86
N GLY A 68 9.16 13.04 0.35
CA GLY A 68 7.81 12.73 0.77
C GLY A 68 7.06 13.98 1.21
N PHE A 69 5.75 13.90 1.25
CA PHE A 69 4.88 15.01 1.61
C PHE A 69 4.00 14.67 2.80
N VAL A 70 3.74 15.67 3.62
CA VAL A 70 2.75 15.60 4.70
C VAL A 70 1.63 16.55 4.36
N TYR A 71 0.39 16.03 4.38
CA TYR A 71 -0.83 16.78 4.15
C TYR A 71 -1.72 16.75 5.40
N ASP A 72 -2.55 17.76 5.56
CA ASP A 72 -3.72 17.65 6.44
C ASP A 72 -4.70 16.64 5.86
N LEU A 73 -5.07 15.62 6.61
CA LEU A 73 -5.89 14.49 6.14
C LEU A 73 -7.29 14.92 5.68
N ALA A 74 -7.86 15.95 6.31
CA ALA A 74 -9.22 16.38 6.00
C ALA A 74 -9.28 17.25 4.74
N SER A 75 -8.34 18.16 4.58
CA SER A 75 -8.33 19.13 3.47
C SER A 75 -7.43 18.73 2.31
N LEU A 76 -6.55 17.74 2.49
CA LEU A 76 -5.46 17.37 1.60
C LEU A 76 -4.53 18.54 1.24
N LYS A 77 -4.45 19.57 2.09
CA LYS A 77 -3.50 20.67 1.93
C LYS A 77 -2.11 20.25 2.37
N LYS A 78 -1.12 20.45 1.52
CA LYS A 78 0.30 20.20 1.85
C LYS A 78 0.71 21.07 3.03
N GLN A 79 1.32 20.43 4.04
CA GLN A 79 1.84 21.06 5.25
C GLN A 79 3.36 21.20 5.22
N ARG A 80 4.07 20.14 4.82
CA ARG A 80 5.54 20.12 4.74
C ARG A 80 6.05 19.01 3.82
N GLU A 81 7.33 19.06 3.55
CA GLU A 81 8.10 18.02 2.88
C GLU A 81 9.04 17.35 3.88
N PHE A 82 9.49 16.14 3.54
CA PHE A 82 10.56 15.43 4.22
C PHE A 82 11.39 14.66 3.19
N HIS A 83 12.59 14.26 3.59
CA HIS A 83 13.51 13.56 2.71
C HIS A 83 13.88 12.20 3.31
N TYR A 84 14.11 11.23 2.43
CA TYR A 84 14.59 9.90 2.77
C TYR A 84 15.59 9.41 1.72
N GLU A 85 16.41 8.45 2.09
CA GLU A 85 17.35 7.84 1.17
C GLU A 85 16.71 6.65 0.43
N GLY A 86 17.19 6.38 -0.79
CA GLY A 86 16.70 5.29 -1.62
C GLY A 86 15.32 5.58 -2.25
N GLU A 87 14.69 4.56 -2.76
CA GLU A 87 13.35 4.66 -3.33
C GLU A 87 12.28 4.63 -2.23
N GLY A 88 11.10 5.16 -2.51
CA GLY A 88 9.93 5.03 -1.67
C GLY A 88 8.84 4.28 -2.44
N TRP A 89 8.35 3.15 -1.91
CA TRP A 89 7.34 2.35 -2.58
C TRP A 89 6.01 2.35 -1.82
N ALA A 90 5.99 1.93 -0.56
CA ALA A 90 4.74 1.93 0.20
C ALA A 90 4.92 2.35 1.66
N LEU A 91 3.79 2.66 2.29
CA LEU A 91 3.69 2.99 3.71
C LEU A 91 2.52 2.28 4.36
N THR A 92 2.72 1.80 5.58
CA THR A 92 1.66 1.47 6.53
C THR A 92 2.05 1.91 7.94
N GLN A 93 1.25 1.60 8.96
CA GLN A 93 1.52 1.97 10.36
C GLN A 93 0.93 0.96 11.33
N ASP A 94 1.60 0.74 12.47
CA ASP A 94 1.23 -0.23 13.51
C ASP A 94 0.61 0.43 14.77
N GLY A 95 0.29 1.72 14.71
CA GLY A 95 -0.17 2.53 15.83
C GLY A 95 0.96 3.09 16.70
N LYS A 96 2.23 2.76 16.42
CA LYS A 96 3.41 3.25 17.14
C LYS A 96 4.41 3.90 16.21
N GLN A 97 4.56 3.39 15.01
CA GLN A 97 5.53 3.83 14.01
C GLN A 97 4.99 3.61 12.59
N LEU A 98 5.61 4.25 11.63
CA LEU A 98 5.36 4.00 10.22
C LEU A 98 6.28 2.87 9.74
N ILE A 99 5.83 2.14 8.73
CA ILE A 99 6.57 1.05 8.09
C ILE A 99 6.61 1.35 6.60
N MET A 100 7.79 1.35 6.02
CA MET A 100 8.06 1.73 4.64
C MET A 100 8.73 0.59 3.88
N SER A 101 8.31 0.34 2.65
CA SER A 101 9.01 -0.50 1.68
C SER A 101 9.72 0.35 0.63
N ASP A 102 10.72 -0.21 -0.04
CA ASP A 102 11.51 0.42 -1.08
C ASP A 102 11.91 -0.55 -2.22
N GLY A 103 11.19 -1.68 -2.33
CA GLY A 103 11.46 -2.74 -3.31
C GLY A 103 12.61 -3.66 -2.94
N THR A 104 13.41 -3.34 -1.94
CA THR A 104 14.42 -4.23 -1.38
C THR A 104 13.76 -5.30 -0.49
N PRO A 105 14.52 -6.29 0.01
CA PRO A 105 14.00 -7.20 1.03
C PRO A 105 13.81 -6.57 2.41
N GLU A 106 14.12 -5.30 2.59
CA GLU A 106 14.06 -4.63 3.87
C GLU A 106 12.77 -3.83 4.04
N LEU A 107 12.20 -3.85 5.25
CA LEU A 107 11.18 -2.92 5.69
C LEU A 107 11.79 -1.95 6.70
N ARG A 108 11.57 -0.66 6.48
CA ARG A 108 12.11 0.43 7.26
C ARG A 108 11.07 0.93 8.25
N PHE A 109 11.41 1.09 9.49
CA PHE A 109 10.54 1.66 10.51
C PHE A 109 10.89 3.12 10.72
N LEU A 110 9.88 4.01 10.67
CA LEU A 110 10.09 5.45 10.79
C LEU A 110 9.36 5.98 12.03
N ASN A 111 10.00 6.93 12.71
CA ASN A 111 9.34 7.72 13.73
C ASN A 111 8.25 8.59 13.08
N PRO A 112 6.98 8.53 13.52
CA PRO A 112 5.88 9.21 12.82
C PRO A 112 5.90 10.74 12.95
N GLU A 113 6.62 11.28 13.92
CA GLU A 113 6.72 12.74 14.10
C GLU A 113 7.89 13.33 13.31
N THR A 114 9.06 12.69 13.37
CA THR A 114 10.27 13.16 12.69
C THR A 114 10.38 12.65 11.26
N LEU A 115 9.71 11.53 10.94
CA LEU A 115 9.79 10.77 9.69
C LEU A 115 11.20 10.23 9.40
N GLN A 116 12.03 10.17 10.44
CA GLN A 116 13.37 9.58 10.37
C GLN A 116 13.29 8.07 10.62
N GLU A 117 14.12 7.33 9.90
CA GLU A 117 14.28 5.89 10.11
C GLU A 117 14.87 5.59 11.48
N THR A 118 14.29 4.60 12.15
CA THR A 118 14.70 4.15 13.49
C THR A 118 15.20 2.73 13.51
N ASN A 119 14.73 1.88 12.59
CA ASN A 119 15.07 0.45 12.53
C ASN A 119 14.79 -0.12 11.15
N ARG A 120 15.31 -1.33 10.87
CA ARG A 120 14.98 -2.16 9.69
C ARG A 120 14.82 -3.62 10.09
N ILE A 121 14.00 -4.33 9.35
CA ILE A 121 13.92 -5.79 9.37
C ILE A 121 14.06 -6.33 7.95
N GLN A 122 14.60 -7.52 7.81
CA GLN A 122 14.73 -8.20 6.53
C GLN A 122 13.59 -9.18 6.32
N VAL A 123 12.85 -9.06 5.22
CA VAL A 123 11.77 -9.98 4.86
C VAL A 123 12.34 -11.27 4.32
N THR A 124 11.99 -12.39 4.93
CA THR A 124 12.47 -13.72 4.54
C THR A 124 11.34 -14.74 4.49
N LEU A 125 11.41 -15.64 3.51
CA LEU A 125 10.57 -16.83 3.38
C LEU A 125 11.48 -18.07 3.30
N ASP A 126 11.33 -18.98 4.24
CA ASP A 126 12.18 -20.19 4.35
C ASP A 126 13.68 -19.86 4.30
N GLY A 127 14.08 -18.80 5.00
CA GLY A 127 15.47 -18.33 5.08
C GLY A 127 15.99 -17.60 3.84
N LYS A 128 15.16 -17.41 2.81
CA LYS A 128 15.51 -16.65 1.60
C LYS A 128 14.90 -15.27 1.65
N GLN A 129 15.64 -14.27 1.16
CA GLN A 129 15.15 -12.90 1.05
C GLN A 129 13.97 -12.80 0.08
N VAL A 130 12.93 -12.06 0.47
CA VAL A 130 11.82 -11.70 -0.40
C VAL A 130 12.07 -10.30 -0.95
N ARG A 131 12.31 -10.19 -2.25
CA ARG A 131 12.49 -8.92 -2.96
C ARG A 131 11.19 -8.40 -3.52
N ASN A 132 11.21 -7.17 -4.02
CA ASN A 132 10.05 -6.51 -4.62
C ASN A 132 8.86 -6.38 -3.65
N VAL A 133 9.15 -6.24 -2.36
CA VAL A 133 8.14 -5.93 -1.36
C VAL A 133 7.62 -4.54 -1.64
N ASN A 134 6.32 -4.44 -1.97
CA ASN A 134 5.70 -3.20 -2.45
C ASN A 134 4.63 -2.70 -1.49
N GLU A 135 3.40 -2.62 -1.94
CA GLU A 135 2.31 -2.01 -1.18
C GLU A 135 2.05 -2.77 0.13
N LEU A 136 1.82 -2.02 1.21
CA LEU A 136 1.81 -2.50 2.59
C LEU A 136 0.51 -2.16 3.31
N GLU A 137 0.03 -3.10 4.13
CA GLU A 137 -1.08 -2.83 5.04
C GLU A 137 -0.89 -3.54 6.39
N TRP A 138 -1.25 -2.87 7.48
CA TRP A 138 -1.23 -3.43 8.83
C TRP A 138 -2.53 -4.16 9.13
N VAL A 139 -2.46 -5.48 9.31
CA VAL A 139 -3.62 -6.33 9.52
C VAL A 139 -3.42 -7.21 10.75
N LYS A 140 -4.16 -6.94 11.84
CA LYS A 140 -4.20 -7.79 13.04
C LYS A 140 -2.82 -8.16 13.62
N GLY A 141 -1.88 -7.23 13.62
CA GLY A 141 -0.56 -7.45 14.20
C GLY A 141 0.49 -7.99 13.23
N GLU A 142 0.16 -8.13 11.95
CA GLU A 142 1.07 -8.53 10.89
C GLU A 142 1.13 -7.46 9.79
N ILE A 143 2.23 -7.43 9.06
CA ILE A 143 2.37 -6.61 7.86
C ILE A 143 1.96 -7.48 6.66
N TYR A 144 0.96 -7.05 5.92
CA TYR A 144 0.62 -7.63 4.62
C TYR A 144 1.32 -6.83 3.55
N ALA A 145 1.96 -7.49 2.61
CA ALA A 145 2.73 -6.83 1.56
C ALA A 145 2.49 -7.48 0.19
N ASN A 146 2.20 -6.67 -0.81
CA ASN A 146 2.27 -7.11 -2.20
C ASN A 146 3.72 -7.44 -2.56
N VAL A 147 3.94 -8.52 -3.28
CA VAL A 147 5.21 -8.80 -3.96
C VAL A 147 5.03 -8.42 -5.43
N TRP A 148 5.66 -7.31 -5.84
CA TRP A 148 5.48 -6.74 -7.18
C TRP A 148 5.80 -7.73 -8.29
N GLU A 149 5.05 -7.66 -9.39
CA GLU A 149 5.07 -8.59 -10.53
C GLU A 149 4.60 -10.02 -10.18
N THR A 150 3.95 -10.22 -9.03
CA THR A 150 3.33 -11.50 -8.66
C THR A 150 1.85 -11.31 -8.31
N ASN A 151 1.14 -12.43 -8.14
CA ASN A 151 -0.20 -12.44 -7.58
C ASN A 151 -0.19 -12.76 -6.07
N TRP A 152 0.90 -12.43 -5.38
CA TRP A 152 1.08 -12.80 -3.98
C TRP A 152 1.02 -11.58 -3.06
N ILE A 153 0.37 -11.82 -1.93
CA ILE A 153 0.54 -11.00 -0.73
C ILE A 153 1.23 -11.89 0.31
N VAL A 154 2.32 -11.42 0.87
CA VAL A 154 3.01 -12.09 1.98
C VAL A 154 2.56 -11.48 3.31
N ARG A 155 2.37 -12.32 4.31
CA ARG A 155 2.13 -11.92 5.69
C ARG A 155 3.46 -11.98 6.43
N ILE A 156 3.85 -10.92 7.11
CA ILE A 156 5.18 -10.73 7.67
C ILE A 156 5.05 -10.47 9.16
N ASP A 157 5.81 -11.20 9.98
CA ASP A 157 5.94 -10.87 11.40
C ASP A 157 6.78 -9.60 11.55
N PRO A 158 6.24 -8.53 12.16
CA PRO A 158 6.95 -7.25 12.29
C PRO A 158 8.16 -7.30 13.23
N LYS A 159 8.34 -8.37 13.99
CA LYS A 159 9.45 -8.49 14.96
C LYS A 159 10.78 -8.82 14.29
N ASP A 160 10.74 -9.68 13.28
CA ASP A 160 11.94 -10.25 12.66
C ASP A 160 11.88 -10.35 11.13
N GLY A 161 10.73 -10.04 10.53
CA GLY A 161 10.57 -10.03 9.09
C GLY A 161 10.31 -11.40 8.45
N HIS A 162 10.16 -12.48 9.23
CA HIS A 162 9.84 -13.76 8.61
C HIS A 162 8.40 -13.78 8.06
N VAL A 163 8.21 -14.41 6.92
CA VAL A 163 6.90 -14.59 6.30
C VAL A 163 6.13 -15.70 7.00
N THR A 164 5.01 -15.35 7.63
CA THR A 164 4.12 -16.26 8.35
C THR A 164 3.13 -16.98 7.44
N GLY A 165 2.91 -16.42 6.23
CA GLY A 165 1.98 -16.99 5.25
C GLY A 165 2.01 -16.26 3.93
N VAL A 166 1.53 -16.94 2.90
CA VAL A 166 1.40 -16.40 1.53
C VAL A 166 -0.07 -16.51 1.09
N ILE A 167 -0.62 -15.40 0.62
CA ILE A 167 -1.95 -15.32 0.02
C ILE A 167 -1.76 -15.27 -1.48
N ASN A 168 -2.24 -16.30 -2.18
CA ASN A 168 -2.18 -16.34 -3.64
C ASN A 168 -3.53 -15.87 -4.21
N LEU A 169 -3.51 -14.77 -4.95
CA LEU A 169 -4.66 -14.15 -5.59
C LEU A 169 -4.66 -14.36 -7.12
N GLY A 170 -3.89 -15.33 -7.60
CA GLY A 170 -3.93 -15.73 -9.01
C GLY A 170 -5.33 -16.12 -9.44
N GLY A 171 -5.82 -15.51 -10.53
CA GLY A 171 -7.17 -15.72 -11.04
C GLY A 171 -8.26 -14.86 -10.40
N LEU A 172 -7.92 -13.98 -9.43
CA LEU A 172 -8.89 -13.05 -8.84
C LEU A 172 -9.47 -12.10 -9.91
N LEU A 173 -8.61 -11.60 -10.80
CA LEU A 173 -9.05 -10.83 -11.96
C LEU A 173 -9.55 -11.79 -13.03
N GLY A 174 -10.85 -11.69 -13.36
CA GLY A 174 -11.50 -12.57 -14.34
C GLY A 174 -10.95 -12.40 -15.76
N SER A 175 -11.20 -13.37 -16.64
CA SER A 175 -10.73 -13.35 -18.03
C SER A 175 -11.21 -12.13 -18.82
N ALA A 176 -12.39 -11.59 -18.50
CA ALA A 176 -12.91 -10.38 -19.13
C ALA A 176 -12.10 -9.11 -18.78
N ASP A 177 -11.38 -9.12 -17.68
CA ASP A 177 -10.55 -8.02 -17.21
C ASP A 177 -9.05 -8.28 -17.46
N GLN A 178 -8.71 -9.39 -18.13
CA GLN A 178 -7.34 -9.70 -18.55
C GLN A 178 -6.99 -8.90 -19.81
N GLY A 179 -5.72 -8.54 -19.96
CA GLY A 179 -5.26 -7.78 -21.13
C GLY A 179 -5.16 -6.27 -20.92
N LEU A 180 -5.20 -5.83 -19.67
CA LEU A 180 -5.02 -4.42 -19.29
C LEU A 180 -3.59 -3.88 -19.52
N GLY A 181 -2.68 -4.72 -19.96
CA GLY A 181 -1.26 -4.40 -20.19
C GLY A 181 -0.34 -4.99 -19.10
N PRO A 182 0.97 -5.04 -19.39
CA PRO A 182 1.96 -5.71 -18.53
C PRO A 182 2.09 -5.06 -17.14
N ASP A 183 1.83 -3.76 -17.03
CA ASP A 183 1.92 -3.01 -15.76
C ASP A 183 0.66 -3.12 -14.90
N SER A 184 -0.34 -3.90 -15.34
CA SER A 184 -1.61 -4.04 -14.61
C SER A 184 -1.52 -5.18 -13.59
N VAL A 185 -0.62 -5.03 -12.63
CA VAL A 185 -0.30 -6.02 -11.59
C VAL A 185 -1.12 -5.78 -10.31
N LEU A 186 -1.28 -6.83 -9.51
CA LEU A 186 -1.82 -6.74 -8.15
C LEU A 186 -0.98 -5.75 -7.34
N ASN A 187 -1.63 -4.70 -6.83
CA ASN A 187 -1.01 -3.70 -5.95
C ASN A 187 -2.08 -2.86 -5.28
N GLY A 188 -2.10 -2.87 -3.96
CA GLY A 188 -3.07 -2.14 -3.15
C GLY A 188 -3.82 -3.07 -2.21
N ILE A 189 -3.62 -2.85 -0.91
CA ILE A 189 -4.26 -3.56 0.20
C ILE A 189 -4.86 -2.50 1.12
N ALA A 190 -6.09 -2.71 1.57
CA ALA A 190 -6.69 -1.85 2.59
C ALA A 190 -7.48 -2.69 3.58
N TYR A 191 -7.43 -2.32 4.86
CA TYR A 191 -8.08 -3.07 5.92
C TYR A 191 -9.00 -2.19 6.77
N ASP A 192 -10.29 -2.56 6.81
CA ASP A 192 -11.25 -2.03 7.77
C ASP A 192 -11.17 -2.84 9.07
N ALA A 193 -10.40 -2.37 10.02
CA ALA A 193 -10.21 -3.06 11.30
C ALA A 193 -11.50 -3.17 12.12
N LYS A 194 -12.45 -2.24 11.97
CA LYS A 194 -13.73 -2.27 12.68
C LYS A 194 -14.69 -3.30 12.09
N GLY A 195 -14.73 -3.41 10.78
CA GLY A 195 -15.59 -4.35 10.05
C GLY A 195 -14.93 -5.70 9.80
N ASP A 196 -13.64 -5.85 10.10
CA ASP A 196 -12.82 -7.01 9.75
C ASP A 196 -12.89 -7.34 8.26
N ARG A 197 -12.72 -6.31 7.43
CA ARG A 197 -12.86 -6.41 5.98
C ARG A 197 -11.54 -6.11 5.30
N LEU A 198 -11.08 -7.03 4.45
CA LEU A 198 -9.84 -6.90 3.70
C LEU A 198 -10.16 -6.63 2.23
N PHE A 199 -9.56 -5.57 1.69
CA PHE A 199 -9.75 -5.14 0.31
C PHE A 199 -8.45 -5.22 -0.45
N VAL A 200 -8.52 -5.60 -1.73
CA VAL A 200 -7.37 -5.64 -2.63
C VAL A 200 -7.76 -5.11 -4.01
N THR A 201 -6.80 -4.50 -4.68
CA THR A 201 -6.91 -4.03 -6.05
C THR A 201 -5.58 -4.19 -6.79
N GLY A 202 -5.44 -3.59 -7.95
CA GLY A 202 -4.19 -3.56 -8.72
C GLY A 202 -4.06 -2.32 -9.57
N LYS A 203 -2.86 -2.10 -10.11
CA LYS A 203 -2.57 -1.03 -11.05
C LYS A 203 -3.48 -1.17 -12.28
N ASN A 204 -4.21 -0.11 -12.61
CA ASN A 204 -5.19 -0.08 -13.70
C ASN A 204 -6.34 -1.09 -13.59
N TRP A 205 -6.50 -1.76 -12.47
CA TRP A 205 -7.62 -2.69 -12.30
C TRP A 205 -8.95 -1.93 -12.25
N PRO A 206 -10.00 -2.48 -12.92
CA PRO A 206 -11.32 -1.85 -12.92
C PRO A 206 -12.12 -2.13 -11.64
N LYS A 207 -11.60 -2.97 -10.75
CA LYS A 207 -12.31 -3.50 -9.58
C LYS A 207 -11.50 -3.42 -8.30
N LEU A 208 -12.20 -3.16 -7.22
CA LEU A 208 -11.77 -3.42 -5.86
C LEU A 208 -12.46 -4.72 -5.41
N PHE A 209 -11.71 -5.62 -4.78
CA PHE A 209 -12.23 -6.88 -4.25
C PHE A 209 -12.23 -6.86 -2.73
N GLU A 210 -13.33 -7.22 -2.11
CA GLU A 210 -13.35 -7.64 -0.70
C GLU A 210 -13.06 -9.12 -0.65
N ILE A 211 -12.01 -9.52 0.07
CA ILE A 211 -11.57 -10.91 0.16
C ILE A 211 -11.67 -11.43 1.59
N ARG A 212 -11.90 -12.73 1.71
CA ARG A 212 -11.82 -13.46 2.98
C ARG A 212 -10.79 -14.56 2.88
N LEU A 213 -9.88 -14.58 3.84
CA LEU A 213 -8.83 -15.59 3.87
C LEU A 213 -9.38 -16.90 4.41
N LYS A 214 -9.08 -17.99 3.72
CA LYS A 214 -9.35 -19.36 4.17
C LYS A 214 -8.04 -20.08 4.39
N LYS A 215 -7.99 -20.94 5.38
CA LYS A 215 -6.86 -21.85 5.54
C LYS A 215 -6.84 -22.88 4.42
N ARG A 216 -5.66 -23.28 3.98
CA ARG A 216 -5.50 -24.30 2.95
C ARG A 216 -6.18 -25.61 3.43
N GLY A 217 -7.16 -26.12 2.64
CA GLY A 217 -7.91 -27.34 2.98
C GLY A 217 -9.32 -27.12 3.57
N GLU A 218 -9.74 -25.89 3.82
CA GLU A 218 -11.13 -25.60 4.17
C GLU A 218 -12.02 -25.66 2.90
N PRO A 219 -13.13 -26.43 2.92
CA PRO A 219 -14.02 -26.50 1.76
C PRO A 219 -14.63 -25.12 1.46
N GLY A 220 -14.69 -24.77 0.17
CA GLY A 220 -15.44 -23.60 -0.28
C GLY A 220 -16.93 -23.82 -0.08
N HIS A 221 -17.62 -22.86 0.51
CA HIS A 221 -19.08 -22.77 0.51
C HIS A 221 -19.53 -21.95 -0.68
#